data_1625a7dc6d5c57011cc8af459e7ebca6
#
_entry.id   1625a7dc6d5c57011cc8af459e7ebca6
#
_cell.length_a   1.000
_cell.length_b   1.000
_cell.length_c   1.000
_cell.angle_alpha   90.00
_cell.angle_beta   90.00
_cell.angle_gamma   90.00
#
_symmetry.space_group_name_H-M   'P 1'
#
loop_
_entity.id
_entity.type
_entity.pdbx_description
1 polymer ?
#
loop_
_entity_poly.entity_id
_entity_poly.type
_entity_poly.pdbx_seq_one_letter_code
_entity_poly.pdbx_strand_id
1 'polypeptide(L)' 'MYNGGHIQKEAVELKVRRTKDGDPRDAGLEQLDNYLDRHHLDTGYMVIFDRRPEEIRGHPLAEIREVSTPAGRTVTLLRA' A
#
# COMPACT_ATOMS: atom_id res chain seq x y z
N MET A 1 -2.22 20.67 -0.82
CA MET A 1 -2.00 21.90 -1.59
C MET A 1 -3.17 22.16 -2.52
N TYR A 2 -3.64 23.36 -2.52
CA TYR A 2 -4.70 23.76 -3.42
C TYR A 2 -4.10 24.23 -4.74
N ASN A 3 -4.61 23.74 -5.83
CA ASN A 3 -4.04 24.05 -7.13
C ASN A 3 -5.15 24.27 -8.17
N GLY A 4 -5.41 25.52 -8.53
CA GLY A 4 -6.31 25.87 -9.61
C GLY A 4 -7.72 25.33 -9.51
N GLY A 5 -8.23 25.14 -8.31
CA GLY A 5 -9.55 24.59 -8.11
C GLY A 5 -9.60 23.05 -8.06
N HIS A 6 -8.47 22.40 -8.26
CA HIS A 6 -8.38 20.96 -8.16
C HIS A 6 -7.81 20.55 -6.82
N ILE A 7 -8.54 19.69 -6.12
CA ILE A 7 -8.03 19.01 -4.93
C ILE A 7 -7.72 17.60 -5.38
N GLN A 8 -6.45 17.29 -5.46
CA GLN A 8 -6.02 15.96 -5.78
C GLN A 8 -5.97 15.14 -4.51
N LYS A 9 -6.76 14.08 -4.46
CA LYS A 9 -6.76 13.16 -3.34
C LYS A 9 -5.87 11.98 -3.67
N GLU A 10 -4.99 11.65 -2.74
CA GLU A 10 -4.18 10.46 -2.83
C GLU A 10 -4.40 9.61 -1.60
N ALA A 11 -4.48 8.31 -1.78
CA ALA A 11 -4.67 7.37 -0.69
C ALA A 11 -3.37 6.63 -0.43
N VAL A 12 -2.95 6.63 0.82
CA VAL A 12 -1.76 5.88 1.24
C VAL A 12 -2.14 5.01 2.43
N GLU A 13 -1.92 3.72 2.31
CA GLU A 13 -2.10 2.75 3.39
C GLU A 13 -0.73 2.39 3.94
N LEU A 14 -0.54 2.57 5.26
CA LEU A 14 0.72 2.24 5.93
C LEU A 14 0.52 0.99 6.77
N LYS A 15 1.40 0.02 6.61
CA LYS A 15 1.38 -1.22 7.37
C LYS A 15 2.79 -1.51 7.91
N VAL A 16 2.84 -2.17 9.05
CA VAL A 16 4.11 -2.64 9.63
C VAL A 16 4.05 -4.16 9.70
N ARG A 17 5.09 -4.81 9.23
CA ARG A 17 5.24 -6.26 9.34
C ARG A 17 6.31 -6.60 10.37
N ARG A 18 5.95 -7.39 11.36
CA ARG A 18 6.85 -7.89 12.39
C ARG A 18 7.00 -9.40 12.27
N THR A 19 8.00 -9.95 12.95
CA THR A 19 8.30 -11.38 12.88
C THR A 19 7.10 -12.28 13.19
N LYS A 20 6.23 -11.85 14.11
CA LYS A 20 5.05 -12.61 14.53
C LYS A 20 3.89 -12.50 13.55
N ASP A 21 3.93 -11.56 12.64
CA ASP A 21 2.80 -11.24 11.80
C ASP A 21 2.98 -11.86 10.42
N GLY A 22 1.87 -12.24 9.80
CA GLY A 22 1.89 -12.58 8.38
C GLY A 22 2.09 -11.34 7.52
N ASP A 23 2.17 -11.53 6.22
CA ASP A 23 2.30 -10.42 5.29
C ASP A 23 0.99 -9.60 5.30
N PRO A 24 1.04 -8.31 5.66
CA PRO A 24 -0.17 -7.48 5.73
C PRO A 24 -0.67 -7.02 4.36
N ARG A 25 -0.05 -7.48 3.28
CA ARG A 25 -0.34 -7.01 1.92
C ARG A 25 -1.81 -7.19 1.56
N ASP A 26 -2.36 -8.39 1.73
CA ASP A 26 -3.72 -8.68 1.27
C ASP A 26 -4.76 -7.92 2.09
N ALA A 27 -4.61 -7.89 3.40
CA ALA A 27 -5.50 -7.13 4.27
C ALA A 27 -5.41 -5.63 3.97
N GLY A 28 -4.20 -5.13 3.75
CA GLY A 28 -3.97 -3.73 3.40
C GLY A 28 -4.59 -3.37 2.06
N LEU A 29 -4.46 -4.24 1.07
CA LEU A 29 -5.07 -4.01 -0.25
C LEU A 29 -6.59 -3.97 -0.16
N GLU A 30 -7.19 -4.83 0.66
CA GLU A 30 -8.63 -4.81 0.87
C GLU A 30 -9.09 -3.52 1.54
N GLN A 31 -8.40 -3.08 2.58
CA GLN A 31 -8.71 -1.83 3.26
C GLN A 31 -8.56 -0.64 2.31
N LEU A 32 -7.49 -0.61 1.55
CA LEU A 32 -7.24 0.45 0.58
C LEU A 32 -8.29 0.45 -0.51
N ASP A 33 -8.69 -0.72 -0.99
CA ASP A 33 -9.70 -0.86 -2.01
C ASP A 33 -11.04 -0.24 -1.56
N ASN A 34 -11.45 -0.50 -0.32
CA ASN A 34 -12.65 0.10 0.24
C ASN A 34 -12.54 1.62 0.32
N TYR A 35 -11.38 2.14 0.68
CA TYR A 35 -11.14 3.57 0.72
C TYR A 35 -11.22 4.18 -0.69
N LEU A 36 -10.56 3.55 -1.65
CA LEU A 36 -10.54 4.02 -3.03
C LEU A 36 -11.94 4.03 -3.63
N ASP A 37 -12.73 3.00 -3.34
CA ASP A 37 -14.12 2.93 -3.78
C ASP A 37 -14.95 4.07 -3.21
N ARG A 38 -14.81 4.31 -1.91
CA ARG A 38 -15.55 5.37 -1.20
C ARG A 38 -15.25 6.75 -1.76
N HIS A 39 -14.02 6.99 -2.18
CA HIS A 39 -13.58 8.30 -2.66
C HIS A 39 -13.48 8.38 -4.18
N HIS A 40 -13.96 7.37 -4.90
CA HIS A 40 -13.95 7.31 -6.36
C HIS A 40 -12.54 7.48 -6.95
N LEU A 41 -11.57 6.82 -6.34
CA LEU A 41 -10.19 6.82 -6.78
C LEU A 41 -9.85 5.48 -7.42
N ASP A 42 -9.05 5.50 -8.47
CA ASP A 42 -8.64 4.29 -9.18
C ASP A 42 -7.26 3.79 -8.81
N THR A 43 -6.46 4.62 -8.16
CA THR A 43 -5.09 4.31 -7.82
C THR A 43 -4.78 4.71 -6.38
N GLY A 44 -3.81 4.04 -5.78
CA GLY A 44 -3.36 4.35 -4.44
C GLY A 44 -1.95 3.85 -4.20
N TYR A 45 -1.50 4.05 -2.98
CA TYR A 45 -0.15 3.65 -2.54
C TYR A 45 -0.27 2.82 -1.28
N MET A 46 0.57 1.81 -1.18
CA MET A 46 0.72 1.04 0.06
C MET A 46 2.19 0.98 0.43
N VAL A 47 2.49 1.30 1.68
CA VAL A 47 3.84 1.19 2.22
C VAL A 47 3.84 0.14 3.31
N ILE A 48 4.68 -0.87 3.17
CA ILE A 48 4.87 -1.90 4.19
C ILE A 48 6.27 -1.74 4.76
N PHE A 49 6.33 -1.41 6.04
CA PHE A 49 7.59 -1.34 6.77
C PHE A 49 7.88 -2.72 7.35
N ASP A 50 8.90 -3.40 6.81
CA ASP A 50 9.26 -4.73 7.24
C ASP A 50 10.27 -4.65 8.37
N ARG A 51 9.83 -4.99 9.57
CA ARG A 51 10.64 -4.96 10.79
C ARG A 51 11.25 -6.31 11.13
N ARG A 52 11.10 -7.29 10.26
CA ARG A 52 11.68 -8.61 10.49
C ARG A 52 13.20 -8.56 10.32
N PRO A 53 13.95 -9.44 11.00
CA PRO A 53 15.39 -9.55 10.77
C PRO A 53 15.71 -9.82 9.30
N GLU A 54 16.86 -9.33 8.85
CA GLU A 54 17.30 -9.47 7.47
C GLU A 54 17.29 -10.92 7.00
N GLU A 55 17.68 -11.85 7.86
CA GLU A 55 17.78 -13.28 7.54
C GLU A 55 16.44 -13.88 7.12
N ILE A 56 15.33 -13.34 7.60
CA ILE A 56 14.00 -13.87 7.29
C ILE A 56 13.24 -13.03 6.28
N ARG A 57 13.68 -11.84 5.98
CA ARG A 57 12.93 -10.89 5.17
C ARG A 57 12.68 -11.38 3.75
N GLY A 58 13.68 -11.96 3.12
CA GLY A 58 13.51 -12.59 1.83
C GLY A 58 13.29 -11.65 0.64
N HIS A 59 13.36 -10.34 0.85
CA HIS A 59 13.23 -9.35 -0.22
C HIS A 59 14.16 -8.16 0.06
N PRO A 60 14.59 -7.42 -0.97
CA PRO A 60 15.39 -6.22 -0.76
C PRO A 60 14.56 -5.12 -0.10
N LEU A 61 15.23 -4.23 0.63
CA LEU A 61 14.61 -3.01 1.14
C LEU A 61 14.31 -2.08 -0.02
N ALA A 62 13.31 -1.22 0.18
CA ALA A 62 12.90 -0.22 -0.82
C ALA A 62 12.49 -0.82 -2.17
N GLU A 63 11.87 -2.00 -2.13
CA GLU A 63 11.30 -2.59 -3.34
C GLU A 63 10.00 -1.87 -3.69
N ILE A 64 9.83 -1.52 -4.96
CA ILE A 64 8.63 -0.88 -5.47
C ILE A 64 8.01 -1.79 -6.52
N ARG A 65 6.72 -2.08 -6.36
CA ARG A 65 5.95 -2.89 -7.31
C ARG A 65 4.57 -2.30 -7.53
N GLU A 66 4.02 -2.58 -8.69
CA GLU A 66 2.63 -2.29 -8.99
C GLU A 66 1.81 -3.56 -8.75
N VAL A 67 0.75 -3.46 -7.97
CA VAL A 67 -0.13 -4.58 -7.65
C VAL A 67 -1.58 -4.19 -7.87
N SER A 68 -2.46 -5.19 -7.95
CA SER A 68 -3.89 -4.95 -8.11
C SER A 68 -4.64 -5.26 -6.82
N THR A 69 -5.66 -4.46 -6.53
CA THR A 69 -6.60 -4.74 -5.44
C THR A 69 -7.59 -5.83 -5.87
N PRO A 70 -8.37 -6.40 -4.91
CA PRO A 70 -9.42 -7.36 -5.27
C PRO A 70 -10.40 -6.85 -6.31
N ALA A 71 -10.69 -5.56 -6.33
CA ALA A 71 -11.59 -4.95 -7.31
C ALA A 71 -10.87 -4.54 -8.61
N GLY A 72 -9.58 -4.83 -8.74
CA GLY A 72 -8.81 -4.54 -9.96
C GLY A 72 -8.22 -3.15 -10.03
N ARG A 73 -8.18 -2.41 -8.94
CA ARG A 73 -7.53 -1.10 -8.89
C ARG A 73 -6.02 -1.25 -8.79
N THR A 74 -5.30 -0.29 -9.33
CA THR A 74 -3.84 -0.31 -9.32
C THR A 74 -3.29 0.37 -8.08
N VAL A 75 -2.39 -0.31 -7.39
CA VAL A 75 -1.73 0.21 -6.20
C VAL A 75 -0.22 0.09 -6.36
N THR A 76 0.49 1.16 -6.06
CA THR A 76 1.95 1.13 -5.99
C THR A 76 2.34 0.67 -4.59
N LEU A 77 2.98 -0.49 -4.51
CA LEU A 77 3.41 -1.09 -3.26
C LEU A 77 4.89 -0.82 -3.05
N LEU A 78 5.21 -0.19 -1.92
CA LEU A 78 6.59 0.03 -1.49
C LEU A 78 6.86 -0.81 -0.24
N ARG A 79 7.90 -1.62 -0.30
CA ARG A 79 8.42 -2.35 0.87
C ARG A 79 9.71 -1.69 1.34
N ALA A 80 9.74 -1.31 2.60
CA ALA A 80 10.90 -0.63 3.17
C ALA A 80 11.39 -1.31 4.45
#